data_0e6c4f90f118462832b81fe2e5a9cefc
#
_entry.id   0e6c4f90f118462832b81fe2e5a9cefc
#
_cell.length_a   1.000
_cell.length_b   1.000
_cell.length_c   1.000
_cell.angle_alpha   90.00
_cell.angle_beta   90.00
_cell.angle_gamma   90.00
#
_symmetry.space_group_name_H-M   'P 1'
#
loop_
_entity.id
_entity.type
_entity.pdbx_description
1 polymer ?
#
loop_
_entity_poly.entity_id
_entity_poly.type
_entity_poly.pdbx_seq_one_letter_code
_entity_poly.pdbx_strand_id
1 'polypeptide(L)'
;MSEGPPSDPISCPRSATVMWINWTGVACMIAAACILRQIPAVPDLAATLIVAAAFALPLIGLEAVLLRGRRAPEHPGDAVPGGPGLIGHTVDYSQEGIDWHGPAAPSFSRFAVKLIGLWTTLAIIALIYTIVPEYSATLFDPFWSMLEIAIPAFLLVSPAYFWWADGRMRQPYDGYWHVGALILGWSNDAGLSKIRQHALGWTVKAFFLPLMFAYFHGNIINFRGANFSELDAMGWHYFFYNLLILVDLGCIVVGYALTVRLFDNHIRSTEPTWSGWLPAIICYQPFWGLMGPQYFAYRTDMDWGTLLEAYPALQVVFSVIILGLMGIYTWASVSFGLRFSNLTHRGVITNGPYRFSKHPAYLSKNLSWWFEALPFIAPFVFGFRGMGWSGHWTAAAGNTLRLLAVNLIYYVRARTEERHLSHDPLYVRYALWMERHGIMAWAQRLARFVRYRPPQGRVDARREDVDSGT
;
A
#
# COMPACT_ATOMS: atom_id res chain seq x y z
N MET A 1 -3.62 -47.44 16.92
CA MET A 1 -4.15 -46.09 16.67
C MET A 1 -2.94 -45.22 16.42
N SER A 2 -2.63 -44.91 15.18
CA SER A 2 -1.53 -44.03 14.82
C SER A 2 -2.01 -42.62 15.04
N GLU A 3 -1.42 -41.92 16.01
CA GLU A 3 -1.58 -40.48 16.14
C GLU A 3 -1.11 -39.84 14.83
N GLY A 4 -2.01 -39.13 14.16
CA GLY A 4 -1.66 -38.34 12.98
C GLY A 4 -0.58 -37.31 13.36
N PRO A 5 0.22 -36.81 12.38
CA PRO A 5 1.26 -35.88 12.65
C PRO A 5 0.69 -34.66 13.39
N PRO A 6 1.37 -34.13 14.44
CA PRO A 6 0.88 -33.00 15.21
C PRO A 6 0.57 -31.86 14.25
N SER A 7 -0.66 -31.36 14.29
CA SER A 7 -1.09 -30.20 13.50
C SER A 7 -0.14 -29.05 13.79
N ASP A 8 0.42 -28.45 12.73
CA ASP A 8 1.33 -27.29 12.86
C ASP A 8 0.64 -26.21 13.72
N PRO A 9 1.18 -25.87 14.91
CA PRO A 9 0.51 -24.98 15.84
C PRO A 9 0.35 -23.53 15.31
N ILE A 10 0.95 -23.20 14.16
CA ILE A 10 0.88 -21.90 13.53
C ILE A 10 0.21 -22.03 12.16
N SER A 11 -1.11 -21.85 12.13
CA SER A 11 -1.86 -21.73 10.87
C SER A 11 -1.78 -20.30 10.30
N CYS A 12 -1.79 -20.16 8.95
CA CYS A 12 -1.88 -18.86 8.31
C CYS A 12 -3.22 -18.19 8.66
N PRO A 13 -3.22 -16.94 9.17
CA PRO A 13 -4.47 -16.24 9.45
C PRO A 13 -5.24 -15.94 8.17
N ARG A 14 -6.56 -15.77 8.28
CA ARG A 14 -7.41 -15.37 7.14
C ARG A 14 -7.03 -13.95 6.70
N SER A 15 -6.99 -13.74 5.38
CA SER A 15 -6.75 -12.41 4.80
C SER A 15 -7.90 -11.44 5.09
N ALA A 16 -7.57 -10.18 5.31
CA ALA A 16 -8.54 -9.11 5.47
C ALA A 16 -9.32 -8.82 4.17
N THR A 17 -8.83 -9.26 3.00
CA THR A 17 -9.45 -9.06 1.69
C THR A 17 -9.80 -10.38 1.01
N VAL A 18 -10.66 -10.31 0.01
CA VAL A 18 -11.10 -11.46 -0.79
C VAL A 18 -10.66 -11.26 -2.23
N MET A 19 -9.80 -12.15 -2.72
CA MET A 19 -9.07 -11.98 -3.97
C MET A 19 -9.97 -11.85 -5.21
N TRP A 20 -11.03 -12.68 -5.32
CA TRP A 20 -11.92 -12.63 -6.47
C TRP A 20 -12.69 -11.29 -6.57
N ILE A 21 -13.03 -10.67 -5.42
CA ILE A 21 -13.65 -9.33 -5.40
C ILE A 21 -12.71 -8.30 -5.99
N ASN A 22 -11.45 -8.32 -5.56
CA ASN A 22 -10.44 -7.38 -6.05
C ASN A 22 -10.24 -7.53 -7.56
N TRP A 23 -10.16 -8.77 -8.07
CA TRP A 23 -10.06 -9.02 -9.51
C TRP A 23 -11.30 -8.62 -10.30
N THR A 24 -12.50 -8.72 -9.71
CA THR A 24 -13.72 -8.18 -10.33
C THR A 24 -13.61 -6.67 -10.54
N GLY A 25 -13.12 -5.94 -9.53
CA GLY A 25 -12.86 -4.51 -9.67
C GLY A 25 -11.84 -4.19 -10.77
N VAL A 26 -10.73 -4.93 -10.81
CA VAL A 26 -9.71 -4.77 -11.87
C VAL A 26 -10.30 -5.04 -13.25
N ALA A 27 -11.08 -6.09 -13.42
CA ALA A 27 -11.73 -6.40 -14.70
C ALA A 27 -12.68 -5.27 -15.14
N CYS A 28 -13.50 -4.73 -14.23
CA CYS A 28 -14.37 -3.60 -14.51
C CYS A 28 -13.57 -2.33 -14.86
N MET A 29 -12.47 -2.07 -14.15
CA MET A 29 -11.58 -0.95 -14.42
C MET A 29 -10.97 -1.01 -15.82
N ILE A 30 -10.40 -2.16 -16.19
CA ILE A 30 -9.81 -2.37 -17.52
C ILE A 30 -10.88 -2.26 -18.61
N ALA A 31 -12.06 -2.88 -18.41
CA ALA A 31 -13.17 -2.77 -19.35
C ALA A 31 -13.62 -1.31 -19.55
N ALA A 32 -13.74 -0.55 -18.48
CA ALA A 32 -14.08 0.88 -18.55
C ALA A 32 -13.00 1.68 -19.30
N ALA A 33 -11.73 1.44 -19.03
CA ALA A 33 -10.63 2.10 -19.74
C ALA A 33 -10.65 1.77 -21.25
N CYS A 34 -10.88 0.50 -21.62
CA CYS A 34 -10.99 0.07 -23.01
C CYS A 34 -12.20 0.70 -23.73
N ILE A 35 -13.35 0.79 -23.07
CA ILE A 35 -14.56 1.45 -23.62
C ILE A 35 -14.30 2.94 -23.83
N LEU A 36 -13.76 3.62 -22.82
CA LEU A 36 -13.50 5.06 -22.87
C LEU A 36 -12.43 5.45 -23.87
N ARG A 37 -11.53 4.55 -24.20
CA ARG A 37 -10.59 4.73 -25.31
C ARG A 37 -11.30 4.88 -26.65
N GLN A 38 -12.44 4.21 -26.86
CA GLN A 38 -13.24 4.29 -28.09
C GLN A 38 -14.12 5.55 -28.13
N ILE A 39 -14.17 6.33 -27.06
CA ILE A 39 -15.03 7.50 -26.90
C ILE A 39 -14.15 8.73 -26.60
N PRO A 40 -13.42 9.27 -27.58
CA PRO A 40 -12.49 10.39 -27.34
C PRO A 40 -13.20 11.67 -26.90
N ALA A 41 -14.51 11.80 -27.15
CA ALA A 41 -15.31 12.95 -26.71
C ALA A 41 -15.46 13.09 -25.20
N VAL A 42 -15.19 12.01 -24.41
CA VAL A 42 -15.21 12.09 -22.95
C VAL A 42 -13.94 12.80 -22.45
N PRO A 43 -14.05 13.89 -21.68
CA PRO A 43 -12.90 14.59 -21.10
C PRO A 43 -12.03 13.64 -20.26
N ASP A 44 -10.71 13.84 -20.26
CA ASP A 44 -9.76 12.94 -19.61
C ASP A 44 -9.98 12.83 -18.09
N LEU A 45 -10.33 13.94 -17.42
CA LEU A 45 -10.68 13.90 -16.00
C LEU A 45 -11.92 13.04 -15.75
N ALA A 46 -12.96 13.18 -16.56
CA ALA A 46 -14.18 12.36 -16.45
C ALA A 46 -13.86 10.88 -16.71
N ALA A 47 -13.04 10.57 -17.71
CA ALA A 47 -12.58 9.22 -17.99
C ALA A 47 -11.81 8.63 -16.77
N THR A 48 -10.93 9.39 -16.16
CA THR A 48 -10.18 8.99 -14.96
C THR A 48 -11.11 8.65 -13.80
N LEU A 49 -12.11 9.51 -13.54
CA LEU A 49 -13.08 9.29 -12.47
C LEU A 49 -13.98 8.08 -12.74
N ILE A 50 -14.41 7.87 -13.99
CA ILE A 50 -15.20 6.70 -14.39
C ILE A 50 -14.41 5.41 -14.21
N VAL A 51 -13.14 5.39 -14.62
CA VAL A 51 -12.26 4.22 -14.46
C VAL A 51 -12.00 3.92 -12.99
N ALA A 52 -11.75 4.93 -12.15
CA ALA A 52 -11.63 4.77 -10.70
C ALA A 52 -12.93 4.23 -10.07
N ALA A 53 -14.09 4.78 -10.47
CA ALA A 53 -15.40 4.32 -10.01
C ALA A 53 -15.70 2.88 -10.47
N ALA A 54 -15.32 2.50 -11.68
CA ALA A 54 -15.46 1.13 -12.19
C ALA A 54 -14.67 0.11 -11.37
N PHE A 55 -13.52 0.49 -10.81
CA PHE A 55 -12.83 -0.33 -9.82
C PHE A 55 -13.54 -0.35 -8.47
N ALA A 56 -13.90 0.83 -7.96
CA ALA A 56 -14.40 1.00 -6.60
C ALA A 56 -15.79 0.41 -6.36
N LEU A 57 -16.74 0.64 -7.28
CA LEU A 57 -18.16 0.29 -7.08
C LEU A 57 -18.41 -1.23 -6.90
N PRO A 58 -17.81 -2.14 -7.70
CA PRO A 58 -17.93 -3.57 -7.46
C PRO A 58 -17.38 -3.99 -6.09
N LEU A 59 -16.23 -3.44 -5.69
CA LEU A 59 -15.63 -3.75 -4.38
C LEU A 59 -16.54 -3.27 -3.24
N ILE A 60 -17.05 -2.04 -3.33
CA ILE A 60 -17.99 -1.47 -2.35
C ILE A 60 -19.22 -2.36 -2.19
N GLY A 61 -19.86 -2.73 -3.29
CA GLY A 61 -21.07 -3.55 -3.28
C GLY A 61 -20.83 -4.95 -2.71
N LEU A 62 -19.81 -5.63 -3.19
CA LEU A 62 -19.50 -7.00 -2.79
C LEU A 62 -18.96 -7.09 -1.36
N GLU A 63 -18.07 -6.17 -0.94
CA GLU A 63 -17.60 -6.14 0.46
C GLU A 63 -18.74 -5.80 1.44
N ALA A 64 -19.65 -4.88 1.09
CA ALA A 64 -20.80 -4.57 1.93
C ALA A 64 -21.71 -5.80 2.16
N VAL A 65 -21.94 -6.61 1.11
CA VAL A 65 -22.70 -7.86 1.22
C VAL A 65 -21.97 -8.86 2.13
N LEU A 66 -20.67 -9.04 1.95
CA LEU A 66 -19.87 -9.96 2.76
C LEU A 66 -19.83 -9.54 4.23
N LEU A 67 -19.64 -8.25 4.52
CA LEU A 67 -19.58 -7.73 5.89
C LEU A 67 -20.90 -7.90 6.63
N ARG A 68 -22.02 -7.70 5.95
CA ARG A 68 -23.37 -7.95 6.53
C ARG A 68 -23.60 -9.43 6.83
N GLY A 69 -23.04 -10.33 6.03
CA GLY A 69 -23.14 -11.79 6.26
C GLY A 69 -22.18 -12.32 7.35
N ARG A 70 -21.15 -11.56 7.72
CA ARG A 70 -20.24 -11.93 8.80
C ARG A 70 -20.88 -11.58 10.14
N ARG A 71 -21.36 -12.58 10.88
CA ARG A 71 -21.59 -12.43 12.33
C ARG A 71 -20.26 -12.11 13.01
N ALA A 72 -20.30 -11.34 14.10
CA ALA A 72 -19.11 -11.16 14.95
C ALA A 72 -18.50 -12.55 15.24
N PRO A 73 -17.16 -12.68 15.29
CA PRO A 73 -16.54 -13.96 15.58
C PRO A 73 -17.13 -14.52 16.87
N GLU A 74 -17.82 -15.66 16.76
CA GLU A 74 -18.56 -16.29 17.88
C GLU A 74 -17.62 -16.95 18.89
N HIS A 75 -16.30 -16.96 18.62
CA HIS A 75 -15.35 -17.59 19.52
C HIS A 75 -14.19 -16.66 19.93
N PRO A 76 -13.97 -16.58 21.27
CA PRO A 76 -12.68 -16.15 21.80
C PRO A 76 -11.50 -17.06 21.33
N GLY A 77 -11.77 -18.17 20.67
CA GLY A 77 -10.78 -19.11 20.14
C GLY A 77 -10.16 -18.72 18.79
N ASP A 78 -10.73 -17.75 18.05
CA ASP A 78 -10.00 -17.00 17.00
C ASP A 78 -9.08 -15.92 17.61
N ALA A 79 -9.18 -15.70 18.93
CA ALA A 79 -8.16 -15.09 19.75
C ALA A 79 -6.90 -15.97 19.65
N VAL A 80 -5.82 -15.37 19.19
CA VAL A 80 -4.51 -15.96 19.06
C VAL A 80 -4.24 -16.94 20.20
N PRO A 81 -3.94 -18.25 19.94
CA PRO A 81 -3.48 -19.15 20.99
C PRO A 81 -2.10 -18.68 21.44
N GLY A 82 -2.07 -18.01 22.51
CA GLY A 82 -0.95 -17.32 23.09
C GLY A 82 -1.55 -16.17 23.86
N GLY A 83 -2.07 -16.50 25.05
CA GLY A 83 -2.70 -15.53 25.94
C GLY A 83 -1.83 -14.33 26.21
N PRO A 84 -2.30 -13.37 27.00
CA PRO A 84 -1.75 -12.01 27.20
C PRO A 84 -0.29 -11.93 27.66
N GLY A 85 0.44 -13.03 27.57
CA GLY A 85 1.85 -13.15 27.97
C GLY A 85 2.87 -13.12 26.82
N LEU A 86 2.46 -13.24 25.52
CA LEU A 86 3.44 -13.43 24.46
C LEU A 86 3.98 -12.13 23.83
N ILE A 87 3.24 -11.01 23.90
CA ILE A 87 3.73 -9.74 23.36
C ILE A 87 3.17 -8.59 24.19
N GLY A 88 4.01 -7.97 24.98
CA GLY A 88 3.62 -6.92 25.93
C GLY A 88 3.10 -5.60 25.36
N HIS A 89 2.84 -5.50 24.05
CA HIS A 89 2.38 -4.27 23.36
C HIS A 89 1.49 -4.55 22.16
N THR A 90 0.73 -5.64 22.12
CA THR A 90 -0.23 -5.87 21.02
C THR A 90 -1.53 -5.12 21.26
N VAL A 91 -2.09 -4.55 20.18
CA VAL A 91 -3.36 -3.84 20.19
C VAL A 91 -4.44 -4.73 19.57
N ASP A 92 -5.56 -4.89 20.27
CA ASP A 92 -6.73 -5.59 19.73
C ASP A 92 -7.54 -4.62 18.85
N TYR A 93 -7.39 -4.75 17.54
CA TYR A 93 -8.11 -3.96 16.56
C TYR A 93 -9.54 -4.49 16.26
N SER A 94 -9.95 -5.61 16.84
CA SER A 94 -11.30 -6.18 16.63
C SER A 94 -12.41 -5.27 17.13
N GLN A 95 -12.09 -4.42 18.12
CA GLN A 95 -13.03 -3.48 18.72
C GLN A 95 -13.21 -2.16 17.94
N GLU A 96 -12.45 -1.92 16.88
CA GLU A 96 -12.50 -0.65 16.15
C GLU A 96 -13.55 -0.61 15.01
N GLY A 97 -14.25 -1.69 14.76
CA GLY A 97 -15.20 -1.85 13.65
C GLY A 97 -16.58 -1.25 13.89
N ILE A 98 -17.44 -1.47 12.89
CA ILE A 98 -18.89 -1.20 12.94
C ILE A 98 -19.61 -2.43 13.49
N ASP A 99 -20.56 -2.20 14.38
CA ASP A 99 -21.54 -3.22 14.77
C ASP A 99 -22.72 -3.19 13.78
N TRP A 100 -22.78 -4.18 12.89
CA TRP A 100 -23.83 -4.28 11.88
C TRP A 100 -25.16 -4.80 12.44
N HIS A 101 -25.13 -5.49 13.58
CA HIS A 101 -26.26 -6.21 14.15
C HIS A 101 -26.78 -5.59 15.45
N GLY A 102 -25.96 -4.79 16.12
CA GLY A 102 -26.35 -4.09 17.33
C GLY A 102 -27.28 -2.90 17.09
N PRO A 103 -27.98 -2.46 18.14
CA PRO A 103 -28.84 -1.31 18.05
C PRO A 103 -28.03 -0.04 17.76
N ALA A 104 -28.52 0.78 16.81
CA ALA A 104 -27.90 2.06 16.53
C ALA A 104 -28.19 3.05 17.67
N ALA A 105 -27.17 3.62 18.29
CA ALA A 105 -27.29 4.61 19.35
C ALA A 105 -26.49 5.89 19.01
N PRO A 106 -26.87 6.66 17.98
CA PRO A 106 -26.22 7.90 17.63
C PRO A 106 -26.41 8.95 18.72
N SER A 107 -25.41 9.80 18.93
CA SER A 107 -25.46 10.91 19.86
C SER A 107 -25.22 12.22 19.12
N PHE A 108 -26.14 13.16 19.22
CA PHE A 108 -26.02 14.47 18.55
C PHE A 108 -24.74 15.22 19.01
N SER A 109 -24.45 15.20 20.30
CA SER A 109 -23.23 15.85 20.83
C SER A 109 -21.96 15.23 20.28
N ARG A 110 -21.84 13.88 20.27
CA ARG A 110 -20.67 13.21 19.67
C ARG A 110 -20.56 13.50 18.18
N PHE A 111 -21.67 13.43 17.45
CA PHE A 111 -21.75 13.76 16.03
C PHE A 111 -21.26 15.19 15.74
N ALA A 112 -21.76 16.19 16.48
CA ALA A 112 -21.34 17.57 16.31
C ALA A 112 -19.84 17.77 16.57
N VAL A 113 -19.31 17.16 17.64
CA VAL A 113 -17.86 17.20 17.94
C VAL A 113 -17.05 16.55 16.85
N LYS A 114 -17.49 15.41 16.29
CA LYS A 114 -16.81 14.75 15.16
C LYS A 114 -16.82 15.62 13.90
N LEU A 115 -17.90 16.32 13.61
CA LEU A 115 -17.94 17.25 12.47
C LEU A 115 -16.96 18.41 12.65
N ILE A 116 -16.86 18.99 13.84
CA ILE A 116 -15.84 20.00 14.14
C ILE A 116 -14.45 19.44 13.89
N GLY A 117 -14.16 18.22 14.37
CA GLY A 117 -12.88 17.53 14.13
C GLY A 117 -12.62 17.27 12.65
N LEU A 118 -13.62 16.86 11.87
CA LEU A 118 -13.51 16.68 10.42
C LEU A 118 -13.15 18.01 9.72
N TRP A 119 -13.95 19.06 9.98
CA TRP A 119 -13.74 20.35 9.33
C TRP A 119 -12.40 20.97 9.70
N THR A 120 -11.98 20.87 10.96
CA THR A 120 -10.64 21.29 11.40
C THR A 120 -9.54 20.54 10.68
N THR A 121 -9.65 19.23 10.56
CA THR A 121 -8.68 18.41 9.85
C THR A 121 -8.57 18.82 8.38
N LEU A 122 -9.71 19.00 7.70
CA LEU A 122 -9.72 19.42 6.28
C LEU A 122 -9.20 20.85 6.11
N ALA A 123 -9.51 21.76 7.01
CA ALA A 123 -9.00 23.14 6.99
C ALA A 123 -7.47 23.17 7.13
N ILE A 124 -6.89 22.35 8.02
CA ILE A 124 -5.44 22.23 8.19
C ILE A 124 -4.80 21.69 6.90
N ILE A 125 -5.39 20.67 6.28
CA ILE A 125 -4.88 20.10 5.02
C ILE A 125 -4.98 21.11 3.88
N ALA A 126 -6.10 21.82 3.76
CA ALA A 126 -6.26 22.89 2.77
C ALA A 126 -5.20 23.99 2.97
N LEU A 127 -4.96 24.37 4.21
CA LEU A 127 -3.89 25.35 4.53
C LEU A 127 -2.49 24.83 4.13
N ILE A 128 -2.19 23.57 4.40
CA ILE A 128 -0.90 22.96 3.98
C ILE A 128 -0.78 23.01 2.46
N TYR A 129 -1.83 22.64 1.72
CA TYR A 129 -1.81 22.68 0.26
C TYR A 129 -1.63 24.09 -0.32
N THR A 130 -2.09 25.14 0.37
CA THR A 130 -1.90 26.51 -0.08
C THR A 130 -0.52 27.08 0.28
N ILE A 131 0.09 26.60 1.37
CA ILE A 131 1.39 27.12 1.86
C ILE A 131 2.56 26.39 1.18
N VAL A 132 2.44 25.09 0.90
CA VAL A 132 3.52 24.27 0.34
C VAL A 132 3.56 24.45 -1.19
N PRO A 133 4.63 25.09 -1.74
CA PRO A 133 4.68 25.45 -3.17
C PRO A 133 4.61 24.27 -4.12
N GLU A 134 5.04 23.08 -3.67
CA GLU A 134 5.01 21.85 -4.47
C GLU A 134 3.61 21.54 -5.03
N TYR A 135 2.57 21.81 -4.24
CA TYR A 135 1.18 21.56 -4.65
C TYR A 135 0.62 22.58 -5.67
N SER A 136 1.34 23.65 -5.98
CA SER A 136 1.02 24.57 -7.07
C SER A 136 1.58 24.14 -8.43
N ALA A 137 2.36 23.05 -8.48
CA ALA A 137 2.88 22.52 -9.73
C ALA A 137 1.75 21.98 -10.62
N THR A 138 1.87 22.18 -11.94
CA THR A 138 0.89 21.72 -12.95
C THR A 138 0.60 20.20 -12.91
N LEU A 139 1.53 19.43 -12.34
CA LEU A 139 1.32 18.01 -12.06
C LEU A 139 0.03 17.75 -11.27
N PHE A 140 -0.36 18.67 -10.38
CA PHE A 140 -1.50 18.52 -9.49
C PHE A 140 -2.81 19.15 -10.02
N ASP A 141 -2.81 19.81 -11.19
CA ASP A 141 -4.01 20.42 -11.78
C ASP A 141 -5.19 19.43 -11.91
N PRO A 142 -4.99 18.17 -12.33
CA PRO A 142 -6.09 17.20 -12.39
C PRO A 142 -6.67 16.88 -11.02
N PHE A 143 -5.85 16.88 -9.97
CA PHE A 143 -6.30 16.64 -8.61
C PHE A 143 -7.14 17.82 -8.09
N TRP A 144 -6.73 19.07 -8.37
CA TRP A 144 -7.52 20.26 -8.00
C TRP A 144 -8.86 20.27 -8.70
N SER A 145 -8.88 20.02 -10.00
CA SER A 145 -10.14 19.92 -10.78
C SER A 145 -11.05 18.79 -10.28
N MET A 146 -10.49 17.67 -9.82
CA MET A 146 -11.26 16.60 -9.17
C MET A 146 -11.85 17.08 -7.83
N LEU A 147 -11.10 17.84 -7.03
CA LEU A 147 -11.57 18.36 -5.75
C LEU A 147 -12.73 19.35 -5.91
N GLU A 148 -12.74 20.18 -6.97
CA GLU A 148 -13.86 21.07 -7.28
C GLU A 148 -15.19 20.31 -7.40
N ILE A 149 -15.15 19.09 -7.95
CA ILE A 149 -16.32 18.21 -8.07
C ILE A 149 -16.58 17.43 -6.77
N ALA A 150 -15.51 16.92 -6.14
CA ALA A 150 -15.62 16.03 -5.00
C ALA A 150 -15.99 16.75 -3.69
N ILE A 151 -15.51 17.97 -3.46
CA ILE A 151 -15.76 18.71 -2.22
C ILE A 151 -17.25 18.97 -1.99
N PRO A 152 -18.04 19.51 -2.94
CA PRO A 152 -19.48 19.71 -2.74
C PRO A 152 -20.21 18.40 -2.41
N ALA A 153 -19.91 17.33 -3.12
CA ALA A 153 -20.51 16.02 -2.86
C ALA A 153 -20.12 15.48 -1.46
N PHE A 154 -18.86 15.65 -1.07
CA PHE A 154 -18.37 15.23 0.24
C PHE A 154 -19.03 16.05 1.37
N LEU A 155 -19.17 17.36 1.20
CA LEU A 155 -19.85 18.25 2.16
C LEU A 155 -21.29 17.81 2.41
N LEU A 156 -22.00 17.38 1.35
CA LEU A 156 -23.37 16.93 1.42
C LEU A 156 -23.51 15.54 2.09
N VAL A 157 -22.61 14.61 1.75
CA VAL A 157 -22.73 13.20 2.16
C VAL A 157 -22.10 12.94 3.53
N SER A 158 -21.02 13.66 3.88
CA SER A 158 -20.27 13.38 5.11
C SER A 158 -21.09 13.52 6.40
N PRO A 159 -22.00 14.51 6.60
CA PRO A 159 -22.80 14.57 7.82
C PRO A 159 -23.72 13.35 8.00
N ALA A 160 -24.37 12.91 6.91
CA ALA A 160 -25.23 11.72 6.95
C ALA A 160 -24.43 10.45 7.28
N TYR A 161 -23.24 10.32 6.69
CA TYR A 161 -22.33 9.21 6.98
C TYR A 161 -21.85 9.24 8.44
N PHE A 162 -21.44 10.39 8.97
CA PHE A 162 -20.96 10.53 10.35
C PHE A 162 -22.04 10.24 11.37
N TRP A 163 -23.27 10.70 11.12
CA TRP A 163 -24.44 10.38 11.96
C TRP A 163 -24.72 8.87 11.99
N TRP A 164 -24.75 8.26 10.80
CA TRP A 164 -24.98 6.83 10.68
C TRP A 164 -23.87 5.99 11.34
N ALA A 165 -22.61 6.36 11.10
CA ALA A 165 -21.45 5.65 11.63
C ALA A 165 -21.34 5.79 13.15
N ASP A 166 -21.57 7.00 13.71
CA ASP A 166 -21.52 7.24 15.16
C ASP A 166 -22.42 6.29 15.94
N GLY A 167 -23.63 6.04 15.41
CA GLY A 167 -24.58 5.16 16.05
C GLY A 167 -24.20 3.67 16.03
N ARG A 168 -23.25 3.26 15.18
CA ARG A 168 -22.87 1.85 14.97
C ARG A 168 -21.43 1.52 15.29
N MET A 169 -20.62 2.52 15.62
CA MET A 169 -19.23 2.27 16.01
C MET A 169 -19.15 1.61 17.37
N ARG A 170 -18.36 0.53 17.49
CA ARG A 170 -18.07 -0.10 18.80
C ARG A 170 -17.31 0.84 19.72
N GLN A 171 -16.35 1.60 19.17
CA GLN A 171 -15.64 2.66 19.86
C GLN A 171 -15.94 4.01 19.17
N PRO A 172 -16.94 4.77 19.65
CA PRO A 172 -17.39 5.99 18.98
C PRO A 172 -16.46 7.20 19.19
N TYR A 173 -15.56 7.16 20.18
CA TYR A 173 -14.60 8.24 20.46
C TYR A 173 -13.33 8.03 19.64
N ASP A 174 -13.41 8.36 18.34
CA ASP A 174 -12.31 8.21 17.38
C ASP A 174 -11.46 9.49 17.24
N GLY A 175 -10.50 9.47 16.29
CA GLY A 175 -9.61 10.61 16.05
C GLY A 175 -10.35 11.90 15.73
N TYR A 176 -11.45 11.84 14.97
CA TYR A 176 -12.28 13.04 14.69
C TYR A 176 -12.89 13.62 15.96
N TRP A 177 -13.42 12.76 16.82
CA TRP A 177 -13.97 13.20 18.11
C TRP A 177 -12.89 13.87 18.96
N HIS A 178 -11.70 13.28 19.07
CA HIS A 178 -10.61 13.83 19.87
C HIS A 178 -10.07 15.17 19.33
N VAL A 179 -10.00 15.35 18.01
CA VAL A 179 -9.66 16.64 17.40
C VAL A 179 -10.73 17.69 17.71
N GLY A 180 -12.01 17.35 17.52
CA GLY A 180 -13.12 18.26 17.87
C GLY A 180 -13.15 18.62 19.35
N ALA A 181 -12.92 17.66 20.24
CA ALA A 181 -12.84 17.88 21.68
C ALA A 181 -11.67 18.79 22.06
N LEU A 182 -10.50 18.67 21.38
CA LEU A 182 -9.37 19.57 21.56
C LEU A 182 -9.76 21.02 21.22
N ILE A 183 -10.43 21.25 20.08
CA ILE A 183 -10.89 22.58 19.65
C ILE A 183 -11.86 23.19 20.65
N LEU A 184 -12.70 22.34 21.27
CA LEU A 184 -13.69 22.78 22.28
C LEU A 184 -13.08 22.92 23.68
N GLY A 185 -11.79 22.66 23.87
CA GLY A 185 -11.14 22.72 25.18
C GLY A 185 -11.45 21.54 26.12
N TRP A 186 -11.97 20.40 25.59
CA TRP A 186 -12.36 19.19 26.35
C TRP A 186 -11.31 18.08 26.33
N SER A 187 -10.12 18.36 25.75
CA SER A 187 -9.08 17.33 25.59
C SER A 187 -8.40 17.03 26.94
N ASN A 188 -7.96 15.77 27.06
CA ASN A 188 -7.10 15.29 28.13
C ASN A 188 -5.87 14.57 27.55
N ASP A 189 -4.89 14.24 28.39
CA ASP A 189 -3.63 13.59 27.94
C ASP A 189 -3.86 12.26 27.20
N ALA A 190 -4.86 11.50 27.57
CA ALA A 190 -5.23 10.26 26.88
C ALA A 190 -5.69 10.50 25.43
N GLY A 191 -6.28 11.65 25.13
CA GLY A 191 -6.72 12.05 23.79
C GLY A 191 -5.57 12.38 22.84
N LEU A 192 -4.42 12.85 23.34
CA LEU A 192 -3.29 13.28 22.51
C LEU A 192 -2.72 12.15 21.64
N SER A 193 -2.68 10.94 22.15
CA SER A 193 -2.25 9.75 21.40
C SER A 193 -3.18 9.47 20.21
N LYS A 194 -4.50 9.59 20.38
CA LYS A 194 -5.49 9.42 19.30
C LYS A 194 -5.41 10.56 18.29
N ILE A 195 -5.20 11.80 18.73
CA ILE A 195 -4.98 12.96 17.85
C ILE A 195 -3.73 12.78 17.01
N ARG A 196 -2.62 12.33 17.62
CA ARG A 196 -1.37 12.05 16.90
C ARG A 196 -1.57 10.99 15.82
N GLN A 197 -2.21 9.86 16.12
CA GLN A 197 -2.49 8.82 15.14
C GLN A 197 -3.42 9.31 14.02
N HIS A 198 -4.42 10.11 14.35
CA HIS A 198 -5.30 10.75 13.38
C HIS A 198 -4.53 11.70 12.45
N ALA A 199 -3.68 12.57 12.99
CA ALA A 199 -2.86 13.49 12.22
C ALA A 199 -1.91 12.74 11.28
N LEU A 200 -1.21 11.70 11.78
CA LEU A 200 -0.32 10.88 10.96
C LEU A 200 -1.09 10.18 9.82
N GLY A 201 -2.27 9.60 10.10
CA GLY A 201 -3.10 8.96 9.09
C GLY A 201 -3.57 9.92 8.00
N TRP A 202 -3.94 11.14 8.38
CA TRP A 202 -4.30 12.18 7.42
C TRP A 202 -3.10 12.73 6.66
N THR A 203 -1.92 12.84 7.28
CA THR A 203 -0.68 13.22 6.59
C THR A 203 -0.34 12.21 5.50
N VAL A 204 -0.48 10.90 5.76
CA VAL A 204 -0.32 9.87 4.72
C VAL A 204 -1.27 10.11 3.55
N LYS A 205 -2.56 10.33 3.82
CA LYS A 205 -3.56 10.58 2.77
C LYS A 205 -3.27 11.87 2.00
N ALA A 206 -2.99 12.95 2.71
CA ALA A 206 -2.72 14.27 2.13
C ALA A 206 -1.47 14.27 1.26
N PHE A 207 -0.46 13.47 1.59
CA PHE A 207 0.75 13.35 0.78
C PHE A 207 0.55 12.45 -0.44
N PHE A 208 0.02 11.25 -0.24
CA PHE A 208 -0.01 10.25 -1.32
C PHE A 208 -1.18 10.42 -2.28
N LEU A 209 -2.37 10.82 -1.84
CA LEU A 209 -3.54 10.87 -2.72
C LEU A 209 -3.40 11.83 -3.89
N PRO A 210 -2.96 13.08 -3.70
CA PRO A 210 -2.75 14.01 -4.83
C PRO A 210 -1.78 13.46 -5.86
N LEU A 211 -0.63 12.97 -5.40
CA LEU A 211 0.44 12.47 -6.24
C LEU A 211 0.01 11.23 -7.04
N MET A 212 -0.61 10.26 -6.36
CA MET A 212 -1.09 9.04 -7.01
C MET A 212 -2.24 9.32 -7.98
N PHE A 213 -3.11 10.27 -7.66
CA PHE A 213 -4.18 10.68 -8.58
C PHE A 213 -3.62 11.33 -9.85
N ALA A 214 -2.63 12.21 -9.72
CA ALA A 214 -1.96 12.84 -10.86
C ALA A 214 -1.31 11.79 -11.78
N TYR A 215 -0.59 10.83 -11.21
CA TYR A 215 0.01 9.73 -11.96
C TYR A 215 -1.04 8.82 -12.61
N PHE A 216 -2.12 8.49 -11.91
CA PHE A 216 -3.22 7.71 -12.45
C PHE A 216 -3.88 8.41 -13.63
N HIS A 217 -4.15 9.71 -13.51
CA HIS A 217 -4.70 10.53 -14.58
C HIS A 217 -3.79 10.53 -15.81
N GLY A 218 -2.49 10.77 -15.63
CA GLY A 218 -1.51 10.72 -16.73
C GLY A 218 -1.47 9.35 -17.42
N ASN A 219 -1.56 8.25 -16.64
CA ASN A 219 -1.63 6.90 -17.22
C ASN A 219 -2.92 6.63 -18.01
N ILE A 220 -4.06 7.18 -17.58
CA ILE A 220 -5.33 7.11 -18.34
C ILE A 220 -5.19 7.82 -19.69
N ILE A 221 -4.59 9.03 -19.71
CA ILE A 221 -4.33 9.77 -20.96
C ILE A 221 -3.44 8.95 -21.89
N ASN A 222 -2.32 8.43 -21.38
CA ASN A 222 -1.40 7.60 -22.16
C ASN A 222 -2.08 6.34 -22.71
N PHE A 223 -2.89 5.66 -21.89
CA PHE A 223 -3.63 4.47 -22.32
C PHE A 223 -4.64 4.80 -23.43
N ARG A 224 -5.37 5.91 -23.30
CA ARG A 224 -6.35 6.36 -24.31
C ARG A 224 -5.69 6.78 -25.61
N GLY A 225 -4.53 7.43 -25.54
CA GLY A 225 -3.77 7.93 -26.70
C GLY A 225 -2.90 6.89 -27.40
N ALA A 226 -2.75 5.66 -26.86
CA ALA A 226 -1.85 4.66 -27.44
C ALA A 226 -2.26 4.27 -28.87
N ASN A 227 -1.33 4.28 -29.84
CA ASN A 227 -1.57 3.85 -31.23
C ASN A 227 -1.04 2.43 -31.44
N PHE A 228 -1.93 1.45 -31.49
CA PHE A 228 -1.54 0.03 -31.57
C PHE A 228 -1.00 -0.38 -32.96
N SER A 229 -1.29 0.38 -34.02
CA SER A 229 -0.83 0.05 -35.37
C SER A 229 0.66 0.32 -35.61
N GLU A 230 1.29 1.10 -34.73
CA GLU A 230 2.69 1.53 -34.84
C GLU A 230 3.60 0.90 -33.78
N LEU A 231 3.07 -0.01 -32.93
CA LEU A 231 3.87 -0.61 -31.86
C LEU A 231 4.75 -1.73 -32.41
N ASP A 232 6.07 -1.55 -32.23
CA ASP A 232 7.06 -2.60 -32.32
C ASP A 232 7.10 -3.45 -31.03
N ALA A 233 8.07 -4.34 -30.88
CA ALA A 233 8.20 -5.19 -29.70
C ALA A 233 8.39 -4.39 -28.41
N MET A 234 9.16 -3.29 -28.44
CA MET A 234 9.37 -2.41 -27.29
C MET A 234 8.14 -1.54 -27.02
N GLY A 235 7.45 -1.09 -28.04
CA GLY A 235 6.16 -0.39 -27.89
C GLY A 235 5.12 -1.25 -27.16
N TRP A 236 5.02 -2.55 -27.49
CA TRP A 236 4.17 -3.48 -26.74
C TRP A 236 4.63 -3.70 -25.31
N HIS A 237 5.97 -3.77 -25.09
CA HIS A 237 6.50 -3.83 -23.72
C HIS A 237 6.03 -2.63 -22.87
N TYR A 238 6.24 -1.41 -23.36
CA TYR A 238 5.82 -0.19 -22.65
C TYR A 238 4.31 -0.09 -22.47
N PHE A 239 3.54 -0.54 -23.46
CA PHE A 239 2.09 -0.58 -23.33
C PHE A 239 1.64 -1.48 -22.18
N PHE A 240 2.13 -2.73 -22.10
CA PHE A 240 1.77 -3.63 -21.02
C PHE A 240 2.34 -3.19 -19.68
N TYR A 241 3.54 -2.63 -19.65
CA TYR A 241 4.12 -2.05 -18.44
C TYR A 241 3.23 -0.92 -17.89
N ASN A 242 2.82 0.03 -18.73
CA ASN A 242 1.92 1.12 -18.35
C ASN A 242 0.52 0.62 -17.97
N LEU A 243 0.01 -0.44 -18.58
CA LEU A 243 -1.25 -1.07 -18.18
C LEU A 243 -1.15 -1.66 -16.76
N LEU A 244 -0.05 -2.33 -16.42
CA LEU A 244 0.20 -2.82 -15.06
C LEU A 244 0.29 -1.68 -14.05
N ILE A 245 0.97 -0.59 -14.40
CA ILE A 245 1.05 0.62 -13.57
C ILE A 245 -0.32 1.30 -13.43
N LEU A 246 -1.14 1.34 -14.49
CA LEU A 246 -2.50 1.88 -14.43
C LEU A 246 -3.34 1.12 -13.41
N VAL A 247 -3.28 -0.22 -13.41
CA VAL A 247 -3.99 -1.06 -12.44
C VAL A 247 -3.48 -0.79 -11.02
N ASP A 248 -2.16 -0.74 -10.82
CA ASP A 248 -1.54 -0.42 -9.54
C ASP A 248 -2.01 0.93 -9.00
N LEU A 249 -1.90 1.99 -9.81
CA LEU A 249 -2.31 3.35 -9.42
C LEU A 249 -3.81 3.44 -9.14
N GLY A 250 -4.66 2.76 -9.91
CA GLY A 250 -6.10 2.69 -9.65
C GLY A 250 -6.41 2.10 -8.28
N CYS A 251 -5.76 0.98 -7.91
CA CYS A 251 -5.88 0.37 -6.58
C CYS A 251 -5.42 1.35 -5.48
N ILE A 252 -4.31 2.05 -5.71
CA ILE A 252 -3.74 3.01 -4.77
C ILE A 252 -4.67 4.20 -4.54
N VAL A 253 -5.13 4.84 -5.62
CA VAL A 253 -6.01 6.03 -5.55
C VAL A 253 -7.30 5.70 -4.82
N VAL A 254 -7.96 4.61 -5.21
CA VAL A 254 -9.21 4.17 -4.58
C VAL A 254 -8.97 3.75 -3.12
N GLY A 255 -7.86 3.08 -2.82
CA GLY A 255 -7.48 2.73 -1.46
C GLY A 255 -7.33 3.94 -0.54
N TYR A 256 -6.68 5.01 -1.00
CA TYR A 256 -6.56 6.25 -0.21
C TYR A 256 -7.87 7.03 -0.11
N ALA A 257 -8.64 7.12 -1.20
CA ALA A 257 -9.90 7.86 -1.23
C ALA A 257 -10.96 7.22 -0.32
N LEU A 258 -11.12 5.89 -0.41
CA LEU A 258 -12.15 5.13 0.32
C LEU A 258 -11.65 4.57 1.66
N THR A 259 -11.18 5.44 2.53
CA THR A 259 -10.75 5.06 3.89
C THR A 259 -11.89 5.29 4.87
N VAL A 260 -12.81 4.33 4.98
CA VAL A 260 -14.06 4.47 5.75
C VAL A 260 -14.32 3.25 6.65
N ARG A 261 -14.94 3.46 7.81
CA ARG A 261 -15.28 2.36 8.73
C ARG A 261 -16.34 1.41 8.18
N LEU A 262 -17.18 1.90 7.27
CA LEU A 262 -18.25 1.12 6.63
C LEU A 262 -17.75 -0.20 6.02
N PHE A 263 -16.55 -0.23 5.46
CA PHE A 263 -15.95 -1.42 4.82
C PHE A 263 -14.83 -2.03 5.66
N ASP A 264 -14.73 -1.68 6.94
CA ASP A 264 -13.64 -2.09 7.82
C ASP A 264 -12.24 -1.86 7.21
N ASN A 265 -12.14 -0.84 6.36
CA ASN A 265 -10.91 -0.47 5.66
C ASN A 265 -10.30 0.85 6.17
N HIS A 266 -10.73 1.33 7.33
CA HIS A 266 -10.17 2.50 8.01
C HIS A 266 -8.72 2.26 8.46
N ILE A 267 -7.99 3.33 8.69
CA ILE A 267 -6.64 3.27 9.25
C ILE A 267 -6.75 2.90 10.73
N ARG A 268 -6.20 1.76 11.11
CA ARG A 268 -6.13 1.27 12.49
C ARG A 268 -4.95 1.89 13.23
N SER A 269 -3.80 1.95 12.56
CA SER A 269 -2.62 2.65 13.05
C SER A 269 -1.76 3.16 11.89
N THR A 270 -0.93 4.16 12.18
CA THR A 270 0.04 4.74 11.24
C THR A 270 1.43 4.66 11.86
N GLU A 271 2.45 4.39 11.05
CA GLU A 271 3.85 4.36 11.47
C GLU A 271 4.22 5.64 12.23
N PRO A 272 4.64 5.56 13.50
CA PRO A 272 4.84 6.75 14.32
C PRO A 272 6.26 7.30 14.26
N THR A 273 7.21 6.64 13.57
CA THR A 273 8.64 6.94 13.63
C THR A 273 9.20 7.53 12.34
N TRP A 274 10.13 8.45 12.46
CA TRP A 274 10.87 9.00 11.31
C TRP A 274 11.62 7.93 10.52
N SER A 275 12.14 6.90 11.20
CA SER A 275 12.84 5.79 10.54
C SER A 275 11.93 4.95 9.64
N GLY A 276 10.61 4.97 9.84
CA GLY A 276 9.63 4.37 8.92
C GLY A 276 9.22 5.32 7.80
N TRP A 277 9.07 6.61 8.11
CA TRP A 277 8.65 7.61 7.12
C TRP A 277 9.71 7.92 6.08
N LEU A 278 10.96 8.17 6.50
CA LEU A 278 12.04 8.59 5.60
C LEU A 278 12.26 7.63 4.42
N PRO A 279 12.45 6.30 4.62
CA PRO A 279 12.64 5.38 3.50
C PRO A 279 11.36 5.21 2.65
N ALA A 280 10.18 5.57 3.16
CA ALA A 280 8.96 5.56 2.38
C ALA A 280 8.86 6.79 1.48
N ILE A 281 9.01 8.01 2.03
CA ILE A 281 8.80 9.25 1.28
C ILE A 281 9.89 9.53 0.24
N ILE A 282 11.13 9.11 0.50
CA ILE A 282 12.26 9.29 -0.44
C ILE A 282 12.02 8.60 -1.79
N CYS A 283 11.15 7.60 -1.84
CA CYS A 283 10.79 6.90 -3.07
C CYS A 283 9.77 7.65 -3.94
N TYR A 284 9.29 8.83 -3.50
CA TYR A 284 8.23 9.59 -4.16
C TYR A 284 8.61 11.05 -4.36
N GLN A 285 7.97 11.71 -5.35
CA GLN A 285 8.13 13.14 -5.55
C GLN A 285 7.62 13.94 -4.33
N PRO A 286 8.26 15.08 -4.00
CA PRO A 286 9.39 15.69 -4.67
C PRO A 286 10.75 15.08 -4.31
N PHE A 287 10.83 14.29 -3.24
CA PHE A 287 12.10 13.79 -2.69
C PHE A 287 12.89 12.95 -3.68
N TRP A 288 12.21 12.07 -4.44
CA TRP A 288 12.86 11.29 -5.50
C TRP A 288 13.40 12.18 -6.61
N GLY A 289 12.69 13.24 -7.00
CA GLY A 289 13.16 14.20 -7.99
C GLY A 289 14.43 14.93 -7.60
N LEU A 290 14.60 15.21 -6.29
CA LEU A 290 15.79 15.87 -5.76
C LEU A 290 16.98 14.90 -5.61
N MET A 291 16.72 13.66 -5.25
CA MET A 291 17.77 12.71 -4.85
C MET A 291 17.98 11.58 -5.86
N GLY A 292 16.92 11.11 -6.51
CA GLY A 292 16.96 9.94 -7.39
C GLY A 292 17.90 10.12 -8.57
N PRO A 293 17.76 11.15 -9.41
CA PRO A 293 18.59 11.35 -10.59
C PRO A 293 20.06 11.57 -10.26
N GLN A 294 20.36 12.25 -9.15
CA GLN A 294 21.72 12.62 -8.78
C GLN A 294 22.47 11.49 -8.04
N TYR A 295 21.78 10.77 -7.15
CA TYR A 295 22.44 9.84 -6.22
C TYR A 295 22.05 8.39 -6.44
N PHE A 296 20.85 8.11 -6.95
CA PHE A 296 20.32 6.75 -7.06
C PHE A 296 20.05 6.29 -8.50
N ALA A 297 20.16 7.19 -9.50
CA ALA A 297 20.05 6.79 -10.90
C ALA A 297 21.15 5.82 -11.26
N TYR A 298 20.76 4.60 -11.65
CA TYR A 298 21.68 3.49 -11.95
C TYR A 298 21.81 3.22 -13.45
N ARG A 299 21.16 4.00 -14.29
CA ARG A 299 21.21 3.92 -15.76
C ARG A 299 21.55 5.27 -16.37
N THR A 300 22.01 5.25 -17.60
CA THR A 300 22.27 6.43 -18.43
C THR A 300 20.97 7.00 -18.98
N ASP A 301 21.04 8.01 -19.84
CA ASP A 301 19.86 8.58 -20.53
C ASP A 301 19.21 7.60 -21.52
N MET A 302 19.85 6.47 -21.83
CA MET A 302 19.33 5.39 -22.66
C MET A 302 18.61 4.35 -21.78
N ASP A 303 17.52 3.78 -22.29
CA ASP A 303 16.86 2.64 -21.64
C ASP A 303 17.52 1.29 -22.02
N TRP A 304 17.15 0.23 -21.29
CA TRP A 304 17.65 -1.12 -21.53
C TRP A 304 17.22 -1.67 -22.90
N GLY A 305 16.04 -1.29 -23.40
CA GLY A 305 15.53 -1.73 -24.68
C GLY A 305 16.36 -1.20 -25.85
N THR A 306 16.70 0.09 -25.81
CA THR A 306 17.61 0.71 -26.80
C THR A 306 18.99 0.06 -26.78
N LEU A 307 19.49 -0.27 -25.57
CA LEU A 307 20.80 -0.92 -25.44
C LEU A 307 20.82 -2.36 -25.99
N LEU A 308 19.68 -3.03 -25.99
CA LEU A 308 19.54 -4.39 -26.54
C LEU A 308 18.96 -4.42 -27.96
N GLU A 309 18.85 -3.28 -28.66
CA GLU A 309 18.27 -3.19 -30.01
C GLU A 309 18.97 -4.12 -31.00
N ALA A 310 20.29 -4.29 -30.87
CA ALA A 310 21.05 -5.22 -31.71
C ALA A 310 20.76 -6.71 -31.39
N TYR A 311 20.00 -7.00 -30.33
CA TYR A 311 19.71 -8.36 -29.84
C TYR A 311 18.21 -8.57 -29.61
N PRO A 312 17.35 -8.60 -30.66
CA PRO A 312 15.89 -8.63 -30.50
C PRO A 312 15.38 -9.80 -29.65
N ALA A 313 16.00 -10.96 -29.75
CA ALA A 313 15.64 -12.11 -28.93
C ALA A 313 15.85 -11.86 -27.43
N LEU A 314 16.94 -11.16 -27.07
CA LEU A 314 17.20 -10.78 -25.68
C LEU A 314 16.24 -9.68 -25.20
N GLN A 315 15.88 -8.72 -26.06
CA GLN A 315 14.84 -7.74 -25.73
C GLN A 315 13.54 -8.42 -25.36
N VAL A 316 13.09 -9.41 -26.14
CA VAL A 316 11.86 -10.17 -25.84
C VAL A 316 11.99 -10.93 -24.51
N VAL A 317 13.11 -11.61 -24.27
CA VAL A 317 13.34 -12.34 -23.00
C VAL A 317 13.30 -11.39 -21.80
N PHE A 318 14.00 -10.26 -21.89
CA PHE A 318 13.99 -9.24 -20.83
C PHE A 318 12.60 -8.64 -20.62
N SER A 319 11.88 -8.33 -21.72
CA SER A 319 10.49 -7.87 -21.68
C SER A 319 9.61 -8.84 -20.89
N VAL A 320 9.64 -10.11 -21.21
CA VAL A 320 8.80 -11.14 -20.56
C VAL A 320 9.12 -11.23 -19.07
N ILE A 321 10.41 -11.22 -18.71
CA ILE A 321 10.83 -11.29 -17.31
C ILE A 321 10.39 -10.03 -16.55
N ILE A 322 10.67 -8.84 -17.09
CA ILE A 322 10.33 -7.57 -16.46
C ILE A 322 8.80 -7.45 -16.29
N LEU A 323 8.03 -7.72 -17.35
CA LEU A 323 6.56 -7.70 -17.29
C LEU A 323 6.01 -8.74 -16.32
N GLY A 324 6.60 -9.93 -16.26
CA GLY A 324 6.22 -10.96 -15.28
C GLY A 324 6.44 -10.50 -13.84
N LEU A 325 7.60 -9.89 -13.55
CA LEU A 325 7.92 -9.34 -12.24
C LEU A 325 7.02 -8.15 -11.88
N MET A 326 6.76 -7.24 -12.83
CA MET A 326 5.83 -6.14 -12.65
C MET A 326 4.38 -6.64 -12.50
N GLY A 327 4.01 -7.73 -13.16
CA GLY A 327 2.74 -8.42 -12.94
C GLY A 327 2.57 -8.92 -11.50
N ILE A 328 3.63 -9.48 -10.89
CA ILE A 328 3.62 -9.89 -9.48
C ILE A 328 3.51 -8.65 -8.57
N TYR A 329 4.22 -7.57 -8.89
CA TYR A 329 4.12 -6.29 -8.18
C TYR A 329 2.68 -5.75 -8.19
N THR A 330 2.07 -5.66 -9.36
CA THR A 330 0.67 -5.21 -9.52
C THR A 330 -0.31 -6.16 -8.82
N TRP A 331 -0.11 -7.48 -8.92
CA TRP A 331 -0.93 -8.45 -8.19
C TRP A 331 -0.84 -8.25 -6.67
N ALA A 332 0.34 -7.90 -6.14
CA ALA A 332 0.48 -7.56 -4.73
C ALA A 332 -0.37 -6.33 -4.35
N SER A 333 -0.39 -5.28 -5.18
CA SER A 333 -1.25 -4.10 -4.96
C SER A 333 -2.75 -4.45 -5.04
N VAL A 334 -3.15 -5.24 -6.03
CA VAL A 334 -4.53 -5.73 -6.17
C VAL A 334 -4.98 -6.52 -4.94
N SER A 335 -4.07 -7.24 -4.27
CA SER A 335 -4.40 -8.03 -3.08
C SER A 335 -4.90 -7.17 -1.91
N PHE A 336 -4.56 -5.89 -1.85
CA PHE A 336 -5.07 -4.96 -0.84
C PHE A 336 -6.51 -4.52 -1.09
N GLY A 337 -7.00 -4.53 -2.33
CA GLY A 337 -8.32 -4.00 -2.67
C GLY A 337 -8.52 -2.57 -2.13
N LEU A 338 -9.59 -2.34 -1.37
CA LEU A 338 -9.87 -1.04 -0.74
C LEU A 338 -8.93 -0.68 0.43
N ARG A 339 -7.99 -1.56 0.80
CA ARG A 339 -7.11 -1.38 1.98
C ARG A 339 -5.72 -0.88 1.63
N PHE A 340 -5.45 -0.57 0.35
CA PHE A 340 -4.12 -0.09 -0.03
C PHE A 340 -3.76 1.21 0.68
N SER A 341 -2.58 1.25 1.32
CA SER A 341 -1.99 2.45 1.89
C SER A 341 -0.54 2.20 2.30
N ASN A 342 0.34 3.18 2.12
CA ASN A 342 1.68 3.16 2.69
C ASN A 342 1.64 3.58 4.16
N LEU A 343 2.60 3.14 4.96
CA LEU A 343 2.81 3.59 6.34
C LEU A 343 1.63 3.37 7.30
N THR A 344 0.60 2.63 6.89
CA THR A 344 -0.58 2.41 7.72
C THR A 344 -0.94 0.93 7.84
N HIS A 345 -1.53 0.58 8.96
CA HIS A 345 -2.15 -0.72 9.16
C HIS A 345 -3.67 -0.62 8.91
N ARG A 346 -4.18 -1.45 8.00
CA ARG A 346 -5.60 -1.50 7.61
C ARG A 346 -6.15 -2.93 7.54
N GLY A 347 -5.47 -3.86 8.20
CA GLY A 347 -5.74 -5.29 8.20
C GLY A 347 -4.62 -6.09 7.54
N VAL A 348 -4.45 -7.33 7.96
CA VAL A 348 -3.38 -8.22 7.49
C VAL A 348 -3.80 -8.89 6.20
N ILE A 349 -2.97 -8.76 5.14
CA ILE A 349 -3.18 -9.38 3.84
C ILE A 349 -2.33 -10.65 3.78
N THR A 350 -2.98 -11.79 3.53
CA THR A 350 -2.33 -13.10 3.49
C THR A 350 -2.65 -13.90 2.23
N ASN A 351 -3.40 -13.30 1.29
CA ASN A 351 -3.79 -13.90 0.01
C ASN A 351 -2.91 -13.40 -1.14
N GLY A 352 -3.17 -13.89 -2.35
CA GLY A 352 -2.39 -13.53 -3.53
C GLY A 352 -0.89 -13.81 -3.34
N PRO A 353 0.01 -12.93 -3.81
CA PRO A 353 1.45 -13.11 -3.65
C PRO A 353 1.93 -13.10 -2.20
N TYR A 354 1.13 -12.56 -1.28
CA TYR A 354 1.41 -12.58 0.17
C TYR A 354 1.34 -13.98 0.79
N ARG A 355 0.89 -14.99 0.04
CA ARG A 355 1.02 -16.41 0.44
C ARG A 355 2.44 -16.94 0.31
N PHE A 356 3.28 -16.27 -0.50
CA PHE A 356 4.62 -16.73 -0.84
C PHE A 356 5.72 -15.87 -0.21
N SER A 357 5.46 -14.58 0.00
CA SER A 357 6.42 -13.63 0.58
C SER A 357 5.72 -12.58 1.42
N LYS A 358 6.35 -12.10 2.48
CA LYS A 358 5.86 -10.96 3.29
C LYS A 358 5.90 -9.65 2.50
N HIS A 359 6.83 -9.51 1.57
CA HIS A 359 7.07 -8.30 0.79
C HIS A 359 7.16 -8.60 -0.72
N PRO A 360 6.12 -9.21 -1.32
CA PRO A 360 6.17 -9.62 -2.73
C PRO A 360 6.34 -8.43 -3.68
N ALA A 361 5.70 -7.29 -3.38
CA ALA A 361 5.84 -6.08 -4.17
C ALA A 361 7.27 -5.53 -4.17
N TYR A 362 7.93 -5.49 -3.00
CA TYR A 362 9.32 -5.01 -2.92
C TYR A 362 10.28 -5.96 -3.63
N LEU A 363 10.08 -7.26 -3.44
CA LEU A 363 10.94 -8.27 -4.07
C LEU A 363 10.84 -8.22 -5.59
N SER A 364 9.62 -8.26 -6.15
CA SER A 364 9.42 -8.30 -7.60
C SER A 364 9.86 -7.00 -8.28
N LYS A 365 9.54 -5.84 -7.69
CA LYS A 365 9.96 -4.54 -8.22
C LYS A 365 11.49 -4.37 -8.21
N ASN A 366 12.16 -4.74 -7.13
CA ASN A 366 13.62 -4.68 -7.08
C ASN A 366 14.27 -5.65 -8.07
N LEU A 367 13.70 -6.85 -8.24
CA LEU A 367 14.20 -7.80 -9.26
C LEU A 367 14.00 -7.26 -10.68
N SER A 368 12.87 -6.59 -10.99
CA SER A 368 12.68 -5.99 -12.32
C SER A 368 13.75 -4.94 -12.61
N TRP A 369 14.09 -4.12 -11.64
CA TRP A 369 15.15 -3.11 -11.78
C TRP A 369 16.53 -3.73 -11.99
N TRP A 370 16.83 -4.90 -11.40
CA TRP A 370 18.07 -5.62 -11.71
C TRP A 370 18.11 -6.08 -13.17
N PHE A 371 17.00 -6.57 -13.73
CA PHE A 371 16.92 -6.91 -15.16
C PHE A 371 17.03 -5.67 -16.06
N GLU A 372 16.33 -4.58 -15.74
CA GLU A 372 16.46 -3.31 -16.47
C GLU A 372 17.88 -2.74 -16.41
N ALA A 373 18.59 -2.93 -15.29
CA ALA A 373 19.94 -2.43 -15.09
C ALA A 373 21.04 -3.34 -15.65
N LEU A 374 20.75 -4.62 -15.94
CA LEU A 374 21.77 -5.62 -16.29
C LEU A 374 22.62 -5.21 -17.50
N PRO A 375 22.10 -4.62 -18.60
CA PRO A 375 22.91 -4.13 -19.70
C PRO A 375 23.92 -3.03 -19.29
N PHE A 376 23.58 -2.22 -18.29
CA PHE A 376 24.43 -1.16 -17.77
C PHE A 376 25.45 -1.64 -16.73
N ILE A 377 25.15 -2.76 -16.06
CA ILE A 377 26.03 -3.40 -15.08
C ILE A 377 27.08 -4.26 -15.76
N ALA A 378 26.71 -4.90 -16.87
CA ALA A 378 27.59 -5.78 -17.63
C ALA A 378 27.78 -5.30 -19.07
N PRO A 379 28.24 -4.06 -19.30
CA PRO A 379 28.33 -3.45 -20.64
C PRO A 379 29.23 -4.25 -21.58
N PHE A 380 30.24 -4.95 -21.07
CA PHE A 380 31.16 -5.80 -21.86
C PHE A 380 30.51 -7.07 -22.41
N VAL A 381 29.43 -7.57 -21.76
CA VAL A 381 28.64 -8.73 -22.24
C VAL A 381 27.77 -8.32 -23.41
N PHE A 382 27.23 -7.10 -23.38
CA PHE A 382 26.27 -6.59 -24.35
C PHE A 382 26.91 -5.73 -25.45
N GLY A 383 28.27 -5.68 -25.53
CA GLY A 383 28.96 -5.15 -26.67
C GLY A 383 28.99 -3.63 -26.79
N PHE A 384 28.95 -2.90 -25.68
CA PHE A 384 29.09 -1.44 -25.68
C PHE A 384 30.42 -1.01 -26.28
N ARG A 385 30.44 -0.60 -27.55
CA ARG A 385 31.58 -0.07 -28.24
C ARG A 385 31.60 1.45 -28.09
N GLY A 386 32.63 2.00 -27.47
CA GLY A 386 32.82 3.44 -27.39
C GLY A 386 33.35 4.00 -26.07
N MET A 387 33.21 3.29 -24.97
CA MET A 387 33.89 3.64 -23.72
C MET A 387 35.19 2.82 -23.62
N GLY A 388 36.31 3.45 -23.24
CA GLY A 388 37.53 2.74 -22.93
C GLY A 388 37.33 1.70 -21.82
N TRP A 389 38.14 0.64 -21.81
CA TRP A 389 38.02 -0.52 -20.90
C TRP A 389 37.87 -0.11 -19.42
N SER A 390 38.61 0.92 -18.97
CA SER A 390 38.52 1.48 -17.60
C SER A 390 37.19 2.19 -17.33
N GLY A 391 36.63 2.89 -18.32
CA GLY A 391 35.35 3.57 -18.19
C GLY A 391 34.18 2.60 -18.02
N HIS A 392 34.20 1.44 -18.64
CA HIS A 392 33.18 0.41 -18.50
C HIS A 392 33.07 -0.13 -17.07
N TRP A 393 34.20 -0.40 -16.41
CA TRP A 393 34.23 -0.94 -15.06
C TRP A 393 33.75 0.07 -14.00
N THR A 394 34.17 1.33 -14.14
CA THR A 394 33.74 2.40 -13.21
C THR A 394 32.25 2.70 -13.34
N ALA A 395 31.72 2.73 -14.56
CA ALA A 395 30.30 2.88 -14.82
C ALA A 395 29.49 1.69 -14.26
N ALA A 396 29.93 0.46 -14.54
CA ALA A 396 29.29 -0.76 -14.05
C ALA A 396 29.26 -0.81 -12.50
N ALA A 397 30.39 -0.51 -11.87
CA ALA A 397 30.49 -0.46 -10.42
C ALA A 397 29.60 0.65 -9.83
N GLY A 398 29.58 1.84 -10.44
CA GLY A 398 28.74 2.95 -10.03
C GLY A 398 27.24 2.60 -10.12
N ASN A 399 26.80 2.01 -11.23
CA ASN A 399 25.39 1.60 -11.43
C ASN A 399 25.00 0.50 -10.43
N THR A 400 25.89 -0.49 -10.20
CA THR A 400 25.65 -1.53 -9.20
C THR A 400 25.49 -0.96 -7.81
N LEU A 401 26.37 -0.04 -7.38
CA LEU A 401 26.29 0.59 -6.06
C LEU A 401 25.02 1.41 -5.88
N ARG A 402 24.60 2.15 -6.92
CA ARG A 402 23.35 2.91 -6.89
C ARG A 402 22.13 2.00 -6.74
N LEU A 403 22.08 0.91 -7.49
CA LEU A 403 21.00 -0.06 -7.40
C LEU A 403 20.98 -0.76 -6.04
N LEU A 404 22.13 -1.11 -5.48
CA LEU A 404 22.24 -1.64 -4.12
C LEU A 404 21.76 -0.63 -3.07
N ALA A 405 22.02 0.66 -3.24
CA ALA A 405 21.52 1.70 -2.35
C ALA A 405 19.99 1.78 -2.40
N VAL A 406 19.37 1.70 -3.59
CA VAL A 406 17.92 1.62 -3.73
C VAL A 406 17.37 0.37 -3.06
N ASN A 407 18.01 -0.80 -3.25
CA ASN A 407 17.60 -2.05 -2.57
C ASN A 407 17.69 -1.92 -1.05
N LEU A 408 18.70 -1.21 -0.52
CA LEU A 408 18.83 -0.95 0.91
C LEU A 408 17.65 -0.09 1.44
N ILE A 409 17.20 0.92 0.69
CA ILE A 409 16.02 1.71 1.05
C ILE A 409 14.80 0.79 1.18
N TYR A 410 14.56 -0.10 0.21
CA TYR A 410 13.43 -1.04 0.25
C TYR A 410 13.58 -2.09 1.37
N TYR A 411 14.81 -2.51 1.68
CA TYR A 411 15.06 -3.37 2.84
C TYR A 411 14.68 -2.67 4.16
N VAL A 412 15.10 -1.41 4.34
CA VAL A 412 14.74 -0.62 5.53
C VAL A 412 13.23 -0.40 5.61
N ARG A 413 12.56 -0.11 4.49
CA ARG A 413 11.09 -0.05 4.41
C ARG A 413 10.44 -1.34 4.91
N ALA A 414 10.88 -2.49 4.39
CA ALA A 414 10.34 -3.79 4.78
C ALA A 414 10.51 -4.01 6.31
N ARG A 415 11.66 -3.68 6.86
CA ARG A 415 11.94 -3.87 8.30
C ARG A 415 11.12 -2.94 9.21
N THR A 416 10.95 -1.68 8.79
CA THR A 416 10.13 -0.72 9.55
C THR A 416 8.65 -1.04 9.45
N GLU A 417 8.18 -1.51 8.29
CA GLU A 417 6.82 -2.00 8.10
C GLU A 417 6.55 -3.25 8.95
N GLU A 418 7.44 -4.25 8.95
CA GLU A 418 7.33 -5.43 9.82
C GLU A 418 7.24 -5.03 11.30
N ARG A 419 8.09 -4.08 11.74
CA ARG A 419 8.06 -3.57 13.12
C ARG A 419 6.70 -2.92 13.44
N HIS A 420 6.19 -2.05 12.56
CA HIS A 420 4.92 -1.38 12.75
C HIS A 420 3.75 -2.36 12.78
N LEU A 421 3.67 -3.28 11.82
CA LEU A 421 2.60 -4.26 11.73
C LEU A 421 2.64 -5.31 12.87
N SER A 422 3.80 -5.51 13.49
CA SER A 422 3.96 -6.45 14.62
C SER A 422 3.23 -6.04 15.89
N HIS A 423 2.61 -4.85 15.95
CA HIS A 423 1.66 -4.50 17.00
C HIS A 423 0.32 -5.26 16.85
N ASP A 424 0.03 -5.83 15.68
CA ASP A 424 -1.13 -6.69 15.45
C ASP A 424 -0.73 -8.17 15.65
N PRO A 425 -1.35 -8.90 16.60
CA PRO A 425 -1.08 -10.32 16.81
C PRO A 425 -1.30 -11.19 15.57
N LEU A 426 -2.25 -10.81 14.70
CA LEU A 426 -2.50 -11.53 13.44
C LEU A 426 -1.31 -11.41 12.48
N TYR A 427 -0.68 -10.23 12.44
CA TYR A 427 0.53 -10.06 11.63
C TYR A 427 1.71 -10.88 12.17
N VAL A 428 1.90 -10.91 13.48
CA VAL A 428 2.95 -11.74 14.10
C VAL A 428 2.76 -13.22 13.75
N ARG A 429 1.53 -13.72 13.86
CA ARG A 429 1.19 -15.10 13.47
C ARG A 429 1.48 -15.35 11.99
N TYR A 430 1.09 -14.44 11.10
CA TYR A 430 1.38 -14.51 9.68
C TYR A 430 2.89 -14.49 9.42
N ALA A 431 3.64 -13.60 10.04
CA ALA A 431 5.08 -13.47 9.86
C ALA A 431 5.83 -14.75 10.31
N LEU A 432 5.44 -15.33 11.45
CA LEU A 432 5.98 -16.61 11.93
C LEU A 432 5.64 -17.78 11.01
N TRP A 433 4.42 -17.79 10.45
CA TRP A 433 4.04 -18.80 9.46
C TRP A 433 4.92 -18.68 8.20
N MET A 434 5.16 -17.45 7.73
CA MET A 434 6.00 -17.16 6.55
C MET A 434 7.47 -17.54 6.76
N GLU A 435 8.00 -17.51 7.98
CA GLU A 435 9.36 -17.99 8.29
C GLU A 435 9.55 -19.49 7.96
N ARG A 436 8.46 -20.26 7.95
CA ARG A 436 8.48 -21.70 7.66
C ARG A 436 8.05 -22.02 6.23
N HIS A 437 7.08 -21.30 5.67
CA HIS A 437 6.39 -21.65 4.43
C HIS A 437 6.67 -20.69 3.25
N GLY A 438 7.29 -19.51 3.51
CA GLY A 438 7.60 -18.53 2.48
C GLY A 438 8.72 -18.99 1.54
N ILE A 439 8.72 -18.46 0.30
CA ILE A 439 9.77 -18.75 -0.69
C ILE A 439 11.18 -18.36 -0.21
N MET A 440 11.27 -17.41 0.73
CA MET A 440 12.54 -16.97 1.34
C MET A 440 12.89 -17.74 2.63
N ALA A 441 12.13 -18.79 3.00
CA ALA A 441 12.36 -19.54 4.25
C ALA A 441 13.78 -20.15 4.30
N TRP A 442 14.33 -20.57 3.16
CA TRP A 442 15.71 -21.06 3.06
C TRP A 442 16.74 -19.95 3.30
N ALA A 443 16.52 -18.74 2.75
CA ALA A 443 17.43 -17.61 2.90
C ALA A 443 17.47 -17.11 4.36
N GLN A 444 16.33 -17.15 5.04
CA GLN A 444 16.21 -16.78 6.46
C GLN A 444 16.99 -17.72 7.39
N ARG A 445 17.20 -18.97 6.97
CA ARG A 445 18.08 -19.93 7.68
C ARG A 445 19.57 -19.59 7.54
N LEU A 446 19.95 -19.06 6.38
CA LEU A 446 21.35 -18.73 6.03
C LEU A 446 21.74 -17.32 6.47
N ALA A 447 20.82 -16.35 6.35
CA ALA A 447 21.07 -14.94 6.57
C ALA A 447 20.19 -14.36 7.70
N ARG A 448 20.79 -14.18 8.88
CA ARG A 448 20.10 -13.68 10.08
C ARG A 448 19.44 -12.30 9.88
N PHE A 449 19.93 -11.46 8.99
CA PHE A 449 19.38 -10.14 8.73
C PHE A 449 18.04 -10.18 7.95
N VAL A 450 17.74 -11.26 7.23
CA VAL A 450 16.47 -11.44 6.51
C VAL A 450 15.38 -12.00 7.45
N ARG A 451 15.76 -12.61 8.56
CA ARG A 451 14.84 -13.25 9.49
C ARG A 451 13.92 -12.24 10.17
N TYR A 452 12.63 -12.60 10.28
CA TYR A 452 11.67 -11.84 11.07
C TYR A 452 12.09 -11.84 12.57
N ARG A 453 11.99 -10.68 13.20
CA ARG A 453 12.26 -10.51 14.63
C ARG A 453 10.99 -9.97 15.28
N PRO A 454 10.24 -10.80 16.01
CA PRO A 454 9.10 -10.31 16.79
C PRO A 454 9.59 -9.26 17.81
N PRO A 455 8.74 -8.29 18.18
CA PRO A 455 9.06 -7.33 19.24
C PRO A 455 9.46 -8.08 20.52
N GLN A 456 10.58 -7.69 21.11
CA GLN A 456 11.04 -8.28 22.38
C GLN A 456 10.12 -7.80 23.51
N GLY A 457 9.23 -8.69 23.94
CA GLY A 457 8.39 -8.54 25.10
C GLY A 457 8.12 -9.91 25.69
N ARG A 458 8.85 -10.30 26.73
CA ARG A 458 8.67 -11.51 27.56
C ARG A 458 8.59 -12.87 26.81
N VAL A 459 9.66 -13.27 26.15
CA VAL A 459 9.93 -14.70 25.89
C VAL A 459 10.64 -15.35 27.09
N ASP A 460 11.20 -14.54 27.99
CA ASP A 460 12.05 -15.05 29.07
C ASP A 460 11.30 -15.62 30.30
N ALA A 461 10.01 -15.33 30.45
CA ALA A 461 9.26 -15.84 31.62
C ALA A 461 8.94 -17.35 31.58
N ARG A 462 9.10 -18.05 30.45
CA ARG A 462 8.85 -19.50 30.37
C ARG A 462 10.10 -20.38 30.37
N ARG A 463 11.30 -19.81 30.28
CA ARG A 463 12.52 -20.58 30.48
C ARG A 463 12.89 -20.75 31.96
N GLU A 464 12.53 -19.77 32.79
CA GLU A 464 12.80 -19.84 34.21
C GLU A 464 11.88 -20.84 34.97
N ASP A 465 10.63 -21.04 34.48
CA ASP A 465 9.70 -21.99 35.12
C ASP A 465 9.94 -23.47 34.77
N VAL A 466 10.73 -23.75 33.71
CA VAL A 466 11.10 -25.13 33.36
C VAL A 466 12.40 -25.57 34.01
N ASP A 467 13.31 -24.62 34.35
CA ASP A 467 14.57 -24.94 35.03
C ASP A 467 14.47 -24.87 36.56
N SER A 468 13.35 -24.42 37.13
CA SER A 468 13.10 -24.41 38.58
C SER A 468 12.26 -25.59 39.09
N GLY A 469 11.94 -26.53 38.21
CA GLY A 469 11.12 -27.74 38.53
C GLY A 469 11.92 -29.03 38.57
N THR A 470 13.07 -29.03 39.31
CA THR A 470 13.72 -30.28 39.76
C THR A 470 13.86 -30.25 41.26
#